data_c74ad2d826356d2ee4afc6a1fed953f8
#
_entry.id   c74ad2d826356d2ee4afc6a1fed953f8
#
_cell.length_a   1.000
_cell.length_b   1.000
_cell.length_c   1.000
_cell.angle_alpha   90.00
_cell.angle_beta   90.00
_cell.angle_gamma   90.00
#
_symmetry.space_group_name_H-M   'P 1'
#
loop_
_entity.id
_entity.type
_entity.pdbx_description
1 polymer ?
#
loop_
_entity_poly.entity_id
_entity_poly.type
_entity_poly.pdbx_seq_one_letter_code
_entity_poly.pdbx_strand_id
1 'polypeptide(L)'
;MSNTKWIGAAAGWFFGGPIGGIIGYYVAKNFFGSKVDNKKAFEISLLILSSIVIKADGKVLKSELDYVKKFFTNTFGATKSNEYFRMFNSLNKQDLTSKLRQVCLQLNSHINHSSRLEIIHFLFGVSASDNEIHPKEIEQIKRIATYMNINP
;
A
#
# COMPACT_ATOMS: atom_id res chain seq x y z
N MET A 1 -27.67 3.50 8.56
CA MET A 1 -27.29 3.44 9.96
C MET A 1 -26.16 2.49 10.22
N SER A 2 -26.35 1.19 9.97
CA SER A 2 -25.25 0.24 10.08
C SER A 2 -24.08 0.61 9.15
N ASN A 3 -24.37 1.15 7.96
CA ASN A 3 -23.32 1.57 7.02
C ASN A 3 -22.49 2.73 7.56
N THR A 4 -23.10 3.66 8.27
CA THR A 4 -22.38 4.80 8.84
C THR A 4 -21.45 4.36 9.97
N LYS A 5 -21.94 3.47 10.84
CA LYS A 5 -21.10 2.90 11.89
C LYS A 5 -19.97 2.06 11.31
N TRP A 6 -20.28 1.30 10.27
CA TRP A 6 -19.30 0.46 9.58
C TRP A 6 -18.18 1.30 8.95
N ILE A 7 -18.53 2.38 8.25
CA ILE A 7 -17.57 3.28 7.62
C ILE A 7 -16.71 3.96 8.69
N GLY A 8 -17.31 4.40 9.78
CA GLY A 8 -16.58 4.99 10.89
C GLY A 8 -15.62 4.02 11.53
N ALA A 9 -16.06 2.75 11.72
CA ALA A 9 -15.19 1.71 12.27
C ALA A 9 -14.04 1.39 11.32
N ALA A 10 -14.30 1.33 10.01
CA ALA A 10 -13.26 1.09 9.01
C ALA A 10 -12.21 2.20 9.03
N ALA A 11 -12.64 3.46 9.05
CA ALA A 11 -11.73 4.60 9.14
C ALA A 11 -10.94 4.55 10.46
N GLY A 12 -11.60 4.18 11.54
CA GLY A 12 -10.98 4.07 12.85
C GLY A 12 -9.85 3.06 12.88
N TRP A 13 -10.05 1.86 12.31
CA TRP A 13 -9.00 0.85 12.29
C TRP A 13 -7.79 1.32 11.49
N PHE A 14 -8.04 2.01 10.39
CA PHE A 14 -6.97 2.45 9.48
C PHE A 14 -6.09 3.52 10.14
N PHE A 15 -6.70 4.47 10.85
CA PHE A 15 -5.98 5.55 11.51
C PHE A 15 -5.49 5.20 12.91
N GLY A 16 -5.94 4.11 13.48
CA GLY A 16 -5.66 3.75 14.87
C GLY A 16 -4.34 3.01 15.08
N GLY A 17 -3.53 2.79 14.04
CA GLY A 17 -2.31 2.00 14.17
C GLY A 17 -1.14 2.57 13.40
N PRO A 18 -0.13 1.74 13.12
CA PRO A 18 1.09 2.18 12.42
C PRO A 18 0.81 2.86 11.09
N ILE A 19 -0.18 2.39 10.34
CA ILE A 19 -0.55 2.99 9.06
C ILE A 19 -0.98 4.44 9.26
N GLY A 20 -1.80 4.70 10.27
CA GLY A 20 -2.22 6.06 10.61
C GLY A 20 -1.05 6.98 10.91
N GLY A 21 -0.05 6.45 11.60
CA GLY A 21 1.16 7.22 11.88
C GLY A 21 1.96 7.56 10.64
N ILE A 22 1.95 6.66 9.64
CA ILE A 22 2.69 6.87 8.40
C ILE A 22 2.00 7.91 7.51
N ILE A 23 0.69 7.83 7.36
CA ILE A 23 -0.04 8.65 6.39
C ILE A 23 -0.89 9.74 7.01
N GLY A 24 -1.03 9.76 8.35
CA GLY A 24 -1.96 10.65 9.03
C GLY A 24 -1.79 12.10 8.65
N TYR A 25 -0.55 12.60 8.65
CA TYR A 25 -0.28 13.98 8.27
C TYR A 25 -0.70 14.27 6.83
N TYR A 26 -0.34 13.38 5.90
CA TYR A 26 -0.68 13.57 4.49
C TYR A 26 -2.18 13.54 4.28
N VAL A 27 -2.86 12.58 4.88
CA VAL A 27 -4.32 12.46 4.74
C VAL A 27 -5.02 13.66 5.35
N ALA A 28 -4.59 14.10 6.52
CA ALA A 28 -5.18 15.26 7.16
C ALA A 28 -5.04 16.52 6.30
N LYS A 29 -3.91 16.65 5.60
CA LYS A 29 -3.62 17.83 4.77
C LYS A 29 -4.32 17.78 3.41
N ASN A 30 -4.31 16.63 2.75
CA ASN A 30 -4.70 16.51 1.34
C ASN A 30 -6.04 15.83 1.12
N PHE A 31 -6.52 15.05 2.09
CA PHE A 31 -7.79 14.33 2.01
C PHE A 31 -8.76 14.79 3.08
N PHE A 32 -8.55 15.99 3.60
CA PHE A 32 -9.41 16.55 4.63
C PHE A 32 -10.86 16.60 4.14
N GLY A 33 -11.77 16.06 4.94
CA GLY A 33 -13.17 15.96 4.59
C GLY A 33 -13.54 14.74 3.79
N SER A 34 -12.55 14.01 3.25
CA SER A 34 -12.81 12.75 2.57
C SER A 34 -12.86 11.60 3.56
N LYS A 35 -13.85 10.75 3.43
CA LYS A 35 -13.95 9.56 4.26
C LYS A 35 -13.04 8.47 3.69
N VAL A 36 -12.26 7.84 4.56
CA VAL A 36 -11.45 6.68 4.19
C VAL A 36 -12.27 5.43 4.46
N ASP A 37 -12.86 4.86 3.43
CA ASP A 37 -13.58 3.60 3.53
C ASP A 37 -12.63 2.41 3.33
N ASN A 38 -13.14 1.19 3.38
CA ASN A 38 -12.32 -0.01 3.22
C ASN A 38 -11.62 -0.06 1.85
N LYS A 39 -12.28 0.43 0.81
CA LYS A 39 -11.70 0.48 -0.53
C LYS A 39 -10.51 1.42 -0.59
N LYS A 40 -10.65 2.63 -0.06
CA LYS A 40 -9.53 3.59 0.01
C LYS A 40 -8.41 3.07 0.87
N ALA A 41 -8.74 2.46 2.00
CA ALA A 41 -7.74 1.85 2.88
C ALA A 41 -6.92 0.79 2.14
N PHE A 42 -7.58 -0.06 1.36
CA PHE A 42 -6.91 -1.06 0.54
C PHE A 42 -6.00 -0.41 -0.50
N GLU A 43 -6.51 0.60 -1.21
CA GLU A 43 -5.75 1.31 -2.24
C GLU A 43 -4.49 1.98 -1.65
N ILE A 44 -4.62 2.63 -0.51
CA ILE A 44 -3.49 3.27 0.16
C ILE A 44 -2.49 2.22 0.64
N SER A 45 -2.97 1.08 1.08
CA SER A 45 -2.10 -0.03 1.51
C SER A 45 -1.24 -0.55 0.37
N LEU A 46 -1.79 -0.62 -0.86
CA LEU A 46 -1.01 -0.98 -2.04
C LEU A 46 0.14 0.01 -2.25
N LEU A 47 -0.11 1.29 -2.05
CA LEU A 47 0.94 2.30 -2.20
C LEU A 47 2.04 2.15 -1.15
N ILE A 48 1.66 1.96 0.10
CA ILE A 48 2.64 1.81 1.19
C ILE A 48 3.54 0.61 0.94
N LEU A 49 2.95 -0.53 0.64
CA LEU A 49 3.71 -1.77 0.44
C LEU A 49 4.55 -1.72 -0.82
N SER A 50 4.04 -1.14 -1.92
CA SER A 50 4.83 -0.99 -3.13
C SER A 50 6.03 -0.06 -2.92
N SER A 51 5.85 1.00 -2.13
CA SER A 51 6.97 1.88 -1.78
C SER A 51 8.07 1.12 -1.04
N ILE A 52 7.70 0.27 -0.09
CA ILE A 52 8.67 -0.53 0.66
C ILE A 52 9.41 -1.50 -0.26
N VAL A 53 8.69 -2.18 -1.15
CA VAL A 53 9.30 -3.14 -2.07
C VAL A 53 10.24 -2.45 -3.05
N ILE A 54 9.79 -1.36 -3.66
CA ILE A 54 10.59 -0.62 -4.65
C ILE A 54 11.91 -0.13 -4.05
N LYS A 55 11.89 0.26 -2.77
CA LYS A 55 13.07 0.79 -2.10
C LYS A 55 13.96 -0.27 -1.47
N ALA A 56 13.60 -1.54 -1.58
CA ALA A 56 14.29 -2.62 -0.86
C ALA A 56 15.78 -2.74 -1.20
N ASP A 57 16.17 -2.46 -2.44
CA ASP A 57 17.56 -2.54 -2.87
C ASP A 57 18.25 -1.17 -2.92
N GLY A 58 17.59 -0.12 -2.44
CA GLY A 58 18.11 1.24 -2.44
C GLY A 58 17.98 1.96 -3.77
N LYS A 59 17.46 1.31 -4.78
CA LYS A 59 17.27 1.90 -6.11
C LYS A 59 15.77 1.96 -6.42
N VAL A 60 15.34 3.12 -6.93
CA VAL A 60 13.96 3.30 -7.38
C VAL A 60 13.96 3.34 -8.88
N LEU A 61 13.49 2.28 -9.53
CA LEU A 61 13.51 2.18 -10.97
C LEU A 61 12.30 2.86 -11.60
N LYS A 62 12.52 3.51 -12.72
CA LYS A 62 11.43 4.16 -13.46
C LYS A 62 10.37 3.17 -13.91
N SER A 63 10.78 1.99 -14.35
CA SER A 63 9.85 0.93 -14.77
C SER A 63 8.87 0.54 -13.66
N GLU A 64 9.36 0.49 -12.42
CA GLU A 64 8.53 0.16 -11.26
C GLU A 64 7.54 1.28 -10.95
N LEU A 65 8.00 2.53 -11.00
CA LEU A 65 7.13 3.69 -10.80
C LEU A 65 6.06 3.76 -11.89
N ASP A 66 6.46 3.54 -13.13
CA ASP A 66 5.53 3.55 -14.27
C ASP A 66 4.50 2.44 -14.14
N TYR A 67 4.90 1.26 -13.67
CA TYR A 67 3.98 0.15 -13.44
C TYR A 67 2.91 0.52 -12.40
N VAL A 68 3.34 1.07 -11.28
CA VAL A 68 2.42 1.48 -10.21
C VAL A 68 1.47 2.55 -10.73
N LYS A 69 1.99 3.55 -11.42
CA LYS A 69 1.18 4.64 -11.97
C LYS A 69 0.16 4.13 -12.98
N LYS A 70 0.59 3.25 -13.88
CA LYS A 70 -0.29 2.67 -14.90
C LYS A 70 -1.38 1.82 -14.26
N PHE A 71 -1.01 1.00 -13.29
CA PHE A 71 -1.98 0.18 -12.56
C PHE A 71 -3.04 1.05 -11.90
N PHE A 72 -2.63 2.09 -11.20
CA PHE A 72 -3.57 2.97 -10.49
C PHE A 72 -4.44 3.77 -11.48
N THR A 73 -3.86 4.23 -12.57
CA THR A 73 -4.62 4.96 -13.61
C THR A 73 -5.67 4.05 -14.25
N ASN A 74 -5.30 2.82 -14.59
CA ASN A 74 -6.21 1.88 -15.24
C ASN A 74 -7.29 1.37 -14.28
N THR A 75 -6.97 1.26 -13.01
CA THR A 75 -7.88 0.68 -12.02
C THR A 75 -8.80 1.75 -11.40
N PHE A 76 -8.30 2.94 -11.11
CA PHE A 76 -9.01 3.94 -10.33
C PHE A 76 -9.29 5.24 -11.08
N GLY A 77 -8.76 5.41 -12.29
CA GLY A 77 -8.93 6.61 -13.09
C GLY A 77 -7.81 7.63 -12.86
N ALA A 78 -7.66 8.56 -13.82
CA ALA A 78 -6.54 9.49 -13.83
C ALA A 78 -6.52 10.45 -12.65
N THR A 79 -7.68 10.96 -12.24
CA THR A 79 -7.76 11.93 -11.14
C THR A 79 -7.32 11.32 -9.81
N LYS A 80 -7.86 10.15 -9.47
CA LYS A 80 -7.48 9.44 -8.25
C LYS A 80 -6.02 9.01 -8.30
N SER A 81 -5.57 8.55 -9.46
CA SER A 81 -4.19 8.11 -9.63
C SER A 81 -3.21 9.24 -9.34
N ASN A 82 -3.50 10.46 -9.80
CA ASN A 82 -2.64 11.60 -9.53
C ASN A 82 -2.54 11.90 -8.03
N GLU A 83 -3.66 11.84 -7.30
CA GLU A 83 -3.67 12.04 -5.87
C GLU A 83 -2.86 10.97 -5.14
N TYR A 84 -3.05 9.71 -5.51
CA TYR A 84 -2.31 8.60 -4.93
C TYR A 84 -0.82 8.69 -5.23
N PHE A 85 -0.46 9.16 -6.42
CA PHE A 85 0.95 9.27 -6.78
C PHE A 85 1.66 10.37 -6.01
N ARG A 86 0.96 11.44 -5.66
CA ARG A 86 1.51 12.45 -4.75
C ARG A 86 1.78 11.87 -3.38
N MET A 87 0.86 11.07 -2.87
CA MET A 87 1.05 10.35 -1.61
C MET A 87 2.23 9.39 -1.73
N PHE A 88 2.32 8.66 -2.83
CA PHE A 88 3.41 7.73 -3.08
C PHE A 88 4.78 8.43 -3.03
N ASN A 89 4.90 9.59 -3.67
CA ASN A 89 6.14 10.36 -3.64
C ASN A 89 6.50 10.80 -2.22
N SER A 90 5.51 11.16 -1.43
CA SER A 90 5.72 11.50 -0.02
C SER A 90 6.19 10.28 0.79
N LEU A 91 5.59 9.12 0.54
CA LEU A 91 5.96 7.87 1.21
C LEU A 91 7.40 7.47 0.87
N ASN A 92 7.81 7.67 -0.38
CA ASN A 92 9.16 7.30 -0.82
C ASN A 92 10.26 8.11 -0.14
N LYS A 93 9.93 9.22 0.49
CA LYS A 93 10.89 10.02 1.27
C LYS A 93 11.10 9.49 2.68
N GLN A 94 10.28 8.54 3.11
CA GLN A 94 10.35 7.96 4.45
C GLN A 94 11.00 6.58 4.39
N ASP A 95 11.69 6.20 5.48
CA ASP A 95 12.15 4.82 5.63
C ASP A 95 11.04 4.03 6.34
N LEU A 96 10.30 3.26 5.58
CA LEU A 96 9.17 2.48 6.09
C LEU A 96 9.52 1.02 6.36
N THR A 97 10.73 0.59 6.01
CA THR A 97 11.14 -0.81 6.15
C THR A 97 11.02 -1.31 7.58
N SER A 98 11.40 -0.49 8.54
CA SER A 98 11.33 -0.86 9.96
C SER A 98 9.89 -1.03 10.46
N LYS A 99 8.91 -0.50 9.73
CA LYS A 99 7.49 -0.56 10.11
C LYS A 99 6.73 -1.64 9.33
N LEU A 100 7.42 -2.37 8.46
CA LEU A 100 6.78 -3.34 7.57
C LEU A 100 5.93 -4.37 8.32
N ARG A 101 6.50 -4.99 9.35
CA ARG A 101 5.77 -5.99 10.12
C ARG A 101 4.50 -5.44 10.73
N GLN A 102 4.59 -4.27 11.34
CA GLN A 102 3.45 -3.63 12.01
C GLN A 102 2.35 -3.28 11.02
N VAL A 103 2.73 -2.76 9.84
CA VAL A 103 1.77 -2.46 8.78
C VAL A 103 1.05 -3.71 8.33
N CYS A 104 1.80 -4.78 8.05
CA CYS A 104 1.22 -6.04 7.59
C CYS A 104 0.29 -6.66 8.64
N LEU A 105 0.65 -6.61 9.92
CA LEU A 105 -0.19 -7.14 10.99
C LEU A 105 -1.49 -6.34 11.10
N GLN A 106 -1.43 -5.03 10.96
CA GLN A 106 -2.63 -4.20 10.97
C GLN A 106 -3.55 -4.56 9.80
N LEU A 107 -2.99 -4.69 8.60
CA LEU A 107 -3.76 -5.07 7.42
C LEU A 107 -4.37 -6.47 7.56
N ASN A 108 -3.58 -7.40 8.10
CA ASN A 108 -4.00 -8.79 8.25
C ASN A 108 -5.27 -8.92 9.08
N SER A 109 -5.45 -8.06 10.06
CA SER A 109 -6.62 -8.09 10.94
C SER A 109 -7.89 -7.58 10.27
N HIS A 110 -7.80 -6.87 9.15
CA HIS A 110 -8.93 -6.15 8.56
C HIS A 110 -9.16 -6.44 7.08
N ILE A 111 -8.24 -7.13 6.43
CA ILE A 111 -8.33 -7.44 4.99
C ILE A 111 -8.43 -8.94 4.82
N ASN A 112 -9.38 -9.41 4.01
CA ASN A 112 -9.62 -10.83 3.81
C ASN A 112 -8.48 -11.47 2.98
N HIS A 113 -8.47 -12.81 2.98
CA HIS A 113 -7.41 -13.58 2.34
C HIS A 113 -7.29 -13.28 0.83
N SER A 114 -8.41 -13.19 0.12
CA SER A 114 -8.41 -12.86 -1.31
C SER A 114 -7.72 -11.54 -1.61
N SER A 115 -8.03 -10.51 -0.82
CA SER A 115 -7.44 -9.20 -1.00
C SER A 115 -5.95 -9.20 -0.67
N ARG A 116 -5.55 -9.99 0.33
CA ARG A 116 -4.12 -10.14 0.66
C ARG A 116 -3.35 -10.81 -0.48
N LEU A 117 -3.96 -11.81 -1.14
CA LEU A 117 -3.36 -12.43 -2.32
C LEU A 117 -3.23 -11.44 -3.47
N GLU A 118 -4.22 -10.58 -3.68
CA GLU A 118 -4.16 -9.55 -4.70
C GLU A 118 -3.01 -8.58 -4.44
N ILE A 119 -2.78 -8.22 -3.18
CA ILE A 119 -1.65 -7.37 -2.82
C ILE A 119 -0.33 -8.03 -3.23
N ILE A 120 -0.15 -9.29 -2.88
CA ILE A 120 1.08 -10.03 -3.21
C ILE A 120 1.27 -10.11 -4.72
N HIS A 121 0.21 -10.41 -5.45
CA HIS A 121 0.24 -10.48 -6.90
C HIS A 121 0.67 -9.13 -7.51
N PHE A 122 0.10 -8.05 -7.02
CA PHE A 122 0.46 -6.70 -7.45
C PHE A 122 1.95 -6.41 -7.20
N LEU A 123 2.44 -6.75 -6.02
CA LEU A 123 3.84 -6.49 -5.67
C LEU A 123 4.81 -7.28 -6.55
N PHE A 124 4.50 -8.53 -6.90
CA PHE A 124 5.30 -9.28 -7.86
C PHE A 124 5.29 -8.62 -9.24
N GLY A 125 4.15 -8.09 -9.67
CA GLY A 125 4.05 -7.35 -10.92
C GLY A 125 4.96 -6.12 -10.93
N VAL A 126 4.98 -5.39 -9.83
CA VAL A 126 5.87 -4.22 -9.68
C VAL A 126 7.34 -4.64 -9.82
N SER A 127 7.72 -5.67 -9.09
CA SER A 127 9.12 -6.14 -9.10
C SER A 127 9.54 -6.70 -10.46
N ALA A 128 8.62 -7.30 -11.20
CA ALA A 128 8.91 -7.90 -12.51
C ALA A 128 8.74 -6.94 -13.68
N SER A 129 8.48 -5.67 -13.43
CA SER A 129 8.10 -4.71 -14.47
C SER A 129 9.17 -4.45 -15.54
N ASP A 130 10.43 -4.71 -15.23
CA ASP A 130 11.55 -4.57 -16.19
C ASP A 130 12.08 -5.92 -16.66
N ASN A 131 11.39 -7.01 -16.37
CA ASN A 131 11.76 -8.39 -16.74
C ASN A 131 13.07 -8.87 -16.09
N GLU A 132 13.53 -8.18 -15.05
CA GLU A 132 14.70 -8.60 -14.28
C GLU A 132 14.28 -9.12 -12.91
N ILE A 133 15.13 -9.96 -12.31
CA ILE A 133 14.91 -10.46 -10.96
C ILE A 133 15.62 -9.52 -9.99
N HIS A 134 14.89 -9.07 -8.97
CA HIS A 134 15.42 -8.19 -7.93
C HIS A 134 15.38 -8.92 -6.60
N PRO A 135 16.46 -9.63 -6.22
CA PRO A 135 16.43 -10.50 -5.04
C PRO A 135 15.99 -9.82 -3.75
N LYS A 136 16.41 -8.58 -3.52
CA LYS A 136 16.03 -7.86 -2.29
C LYS A 136 14.54 -7.51 -2.29
N GLU A 137 13.98 -7.19 -3.45
CA GLU A 137 12.55 -6.92 -3.58
C GLU A 137 11.74 -8.20 -3.37
N ILE A 138 12.17 -9.30 -3.96
CA ILE A 138 11.52 -10.60 -3.76
C ILE A 138 11.57 -11.00 -2.30
N GLU A 139 12.68 -10.79 -1.63
CA GLU A 139 12.80 -11.05 -0.20
C GLU A 139 11.77 -10.27 0.61
N GLN A 140 11.58 -8.98 0.30
CA GLN A 140 10.56 -8.16 0.97
C GLN A 140 9.15 -8.67 0.69
N ILE A 141 8.87 -9.06 -0.55
CA ILE A 141 7.54 -9.61 -0.89
C ILE A 141 7.28 -10.90 -0.10
N LYS A 142 8.29 -11.76 0.04
CA LYS A 142 8.15 -12.97 0.84
C LYS A 142 7.90 -12.66 2.31
N ARG A 143 8.56 -11.64 2.87
CA ARG A 143 8.30 -11.20 4.24
C ARG A 143 6.87 -10.70 4.40
N ILE A 144 6.39 -9.92 3.43
CA ILE A 144 5.01 -9.43 3.44
C ILE A 144 4.04 -10.61 3.42
N ALA A 145 4.27 -11.60 2.56
CA ALA A 145 3.43 -12.78 2.49
C ALA A 145 3.40 -13.52 3.83
N THR A 146 4.54 -13.69 4.45
CA THR A 146 4.64 -14.34 5.77
C THR A 146 3.85 -13.57 6.82
N TYR A 147 4.04 -12.26 6.89
CA TYR A 147 3.33 -11.42 7.87
C TYR A 147 1.82 -11.41 7.62
N MET A 148 1.39 -11.64 6.39
CA MET A 148 -0.02 -11.70 6.01
C MET A 148 -0.60 -13.12 6.06
N ASN A 149 0.15 -14.08 6.62
CA ASN A 149 -0.27 -15.47 6.73
C ASN A 149 -0.59 -16.11 5.38
N ILE A 150 0.19 -15.76 4.37
CA ILE A 150 0.09 -16.36 3.05
C ILE A 150 1.29 -17.30 2.88
N ASN A 151 1.01 -18.57 2.60
CA ASN A 151 2.08 -19.52 2.32
C ASN A 151 2.60 -19.30 0.91
N PRO A 152 3.93 -19.17 0.75
CA PRO A 152 4.51 -19.02 -0.58
C PRO A 152 4.33 -20.25 -1.45
#